data_d14809f4e46a7bcdd0f150755c3e10e6
#
_entry.id   d14809f4e46a7bcdd0f150755c3e10e6
#
_cell.length_a   1.000
_cell.length_b   1.000
_cell.length_c   1.000
_cell.angle_alpha   90.00
_cell.angle_beta   90.00
_cell.angle_gamma   90.00
#
_symmetry.space_group_name_H-M   'P 1'
#
loop_
_entity.id
_entity.type
_entity.pdbx_description
1 polymer ?
#
loop_
_entity_poly.entity_id
_entity_poly.type
_entity_poly.pdbx_seq_one_letter_code
_entity_poly.pdbx_strand_id
1 'polypeptide(L)'
;NFFMQSFVNRKVNVEAHVENRQLSDLVLNGGYRIARKQINKINAIAARFRYFVPFGDIFEEAEETKKLVSLHAQFGEGWLLPAEIVAFAREGVNNVVSLQPFGCIANHIVAKGIEKRVRNFYPDINFLSLDFDSGVSEVNIVNRMLLFMDNLKK
;
A
#
# COMPACT_ATOMS: atom_id res chain seq x y z
N ASN A 1 6.91 0.64 -5.35
CA ASN A 1 5.67 1.46 -5.42
C ASN A 1 5.85 2.90 -4.90
N PHE A 2 6.62 3.14 -3.83
CA PHE A 2 6.80 4.49 -3.26
C PHE A 2 7.22 5.57 -4.29
N PHE A 3 8.19 5.28 -5.16
CA PHE A 3 8.57 6.17 -6.24
C PHE A 3 7.41 6.40 -7.24
N MET A 4 6.65 5.35 -7.54
CA MET A 4 5.53 5.43 -8.48
C MET A 4 4.35 6.24 -7.92
N GLN A 5 4.20 6.29 -6.60
CA GLN A 5 3.20 7.08 -5.90
C GLN A 5 3.27 8.58 -6.28
N SER A 6 4.46 9.11 -6.51
CA SER A 6 4.66 10.52 -6.87
C SER A 6 3.91 10.93 -8.15
N PHE A 7 3.78 10.02 -9.11
CA PHE A 7 3.03 10.29 -10.34
C PHE A 7 1.53 10.39 -10.08
N VAL A 8 1.00 9.53 -9.22
CA VAL A 8 -0.42 9.58 -8.80
C VAL A 8 -0.68 10.84 -7.98
N ASN A 9 0.18 11.14 -7.00
CA ASN A 9 0.07 12.34 -6.17
C ASN A 9 0.03 13.59 -7.03
N ARG A 10 0.93 13.71 -8.00
CA ARG A 10 0.95 14.85 -8.92
C ARG A 10 -0.36 14.98 -9.69
N LYS A 11 -0.89 13.88 -10.24
CA LYS A 11 -2.15 13.87 -10.96
C LYS A 11 -3.30 14.31 -10.05
N VAL A 12 -3.41 13.75 -8.85
CA VAL A 12 -4.44 14.07 -7.85
C VAL A 12 -4.38 15.55 -7.46
N ASN A 13 -3.20 16.11 -7.22
CA ASN A 13 -3.02 17.49 -6.83
C ASN A 13 -3.41 18.47 -7.96
N VAL A 14 -3.11 18.13 -9.22
CA VAL A 14 -3.52 18.92 -10.37
C VAL A 14 -5.04 18.88 -10.58
N GLU A 15 -5.65 17.70 -10.44
CA GLU A 15 -7.11 17.52 -10.53
C GLU A 15 -7.86 18.28 -9.42
N ALA A 16 -7.29 18.33 -8.23
CA ALA A 16 -7.82 19.05 -7.08
C ALA A 16 -7.51 20.56 -7.09
N HIS A 17 -6.86 21.09 -8.13
CA HIS A 17 -6.43 22.48 -8.24
C HIS A 17 -5.47 22.96 -7.11
N VAL A 18 -4.82 22.02 -6.41
CA VAL A 18 -3.77 22.31 -5.43
C VAL A 18 -2.47 22.71 -6.13
N GLU A 19 -2.24 22.11 -7.29
CA GLU A 19 -1.08 22.40 -8.15
C GLU A 19 -1.54 22.73 -9.57
N ASN A 20 -0.80 23.63 -10.23
CA ASN A 20 -1.06 23.98 -11.63
C ASN A 20 -0.35 22.99 -12.57
N ARG A 21 -0.96 22.77 -13.75
CA ARG A 21 -0.28 22.05 -14.84
C ARG A 21 0.98 22.79 -15.26
N GLN A 22 2.06 22.05 -15.45
CA GLN A 22 3.36 22.57 -15.85
C GLN A 22 3.93 21.77 -17.03
N LEU A 23 4.87 22.38 -17.76
CA LEU A 23 5.57 21.70 -18.84
C LEU A 23 6.32 20.46 -18.33
N SER A 24 6.75 20.48 -17.06
CA SER A 24 7.35 19.33 -16.36
C SER A 24 6.44 18.08 -16.31
N ASP A 25 5.11 18.24 -16.44
CA ASP A 25 4.18 17.10 -16.46
C ASP A 25 4.39 16.21 -17.69
N LEU A 26 4.87 16.75 -18.81
CA LEU A 26 5.27 15.96 -19.98
C LEU A 26 6.49 15.10 -19.68
N VAL A 27 7.47 15.67 -18.98
CA VAL A 27 8.67 14.94 -18.55
C VAL A 27 8.31 13.85 -17.55
N LEU A 28 7.42 14.14 -16.60
CA LEU A 28 6.92 13.16 -15.63
C LEU A 28 6.19 12.01 -16.31
N ASN A 29 5.31 12.29 -17.28
CA ASN A 29 4.62 11.26 -18.05
C ASN A 29 5.60 10.38 -18.86
N GLY A 30 6.65 10.98 -19.41
CA GLY A 30 7.74 10.24 -20.04
C GLY A 30 8.49 9.35 -19.06
N GLY A 31 8.81 9.89 -17.88
CA GLY A 31 9.45 9.17 -16.78
C GLY A 31 8.60 7.98 -16.30
N TYR A 32 7.28 8.17 -16.14
CA TYR A 32 6.36 7.09 -15.81
C TYR A 32 6.42 5.95 -16.83
N ARG A 33 6.36 6.26 -18.13
CA ARG A 33 6.42 5.24 -19.19
C ARG A 33 7.71 4.43 -19.15
N ILE A 34 8.83 5.11 -18.90
CA ILE A 34 10.15 4.45 -18.77
C ILE A 34 10.15 3.54 -17.54
N ALA A 35 9.74 4.03 -16.39
CA ALA A 35 9.65 3.26 -15.15
C ALA A 35 8.74 2.04 -15.32
N ARG A 36 7.55 2.22 -15.90
CA ARG A 36 6.61 1.12 -16.19
C ARG A 36 7.21 0.05 -17.11
N LYS A 37 7.96 0.47 -18.13
CA LYS A 37 8.67 -0.46 -19.01
C LYS A 37 9.71 -1.30 -18.24
N GLN A 38 10.43 -0.72 -17.28
CA GLN A 38 11.37 -1.47 -16.44
C GLN A 38 10.65 -2.43 -15.49
N ILE A 39 9.56 -1.99 -14.87
CA ILE A 39 8.71 -2.85 -14.01
C ILE A 39 8.21 -4.05 -14.81
N ASN A 40 7.72 -3.85 -16.03
CA ASN A 40 7.27 -4.95 -16.89
C ASN A 40 8.40 -5.94 -17.23
N LYS A 41 9.63 -5.46 -17.42
CA LYS A 41 10.79 -6.36 -17.59
C LYS A 41 11.09 -7.16 -16.33
N ILE A 42 11.03 -6.51 -15.16
CA ILE A 42 11.22 -7.19 -13.87
C ILE A 42 10.13 -8.25 -13.69
N ASN A 43 8.86 -7.91 -13.92
CA ASN A 43 7.76 -8.85 -13.88
C ASN A 43 7.99 -10.06 -14.78
N ALA A 44 8.45 -9.84 -16.02
CA ALA A 44 8.71 -10.93 -16.97
C ALA A 44 9.85 -11.85 -16.52
N ILE A 45 10.89 -11.31 -15.92
CA ILE A 45 12.04 -12.09 -15.40
C ILE A 45 11.60 -12.84 -14.14
N ALA A 46 10.93 -12.16 -13.22
CA ALA A 46 10.54 -12.68 -11.91
C ALA A 46 9.36 -13.68 -12.00
N ALA A 47 8.59 -13.68 -13.09
CA ALA A 47 7.52 -14.66 -13.34
C ALA A 47 7.97 -16.13 -13.31
N ARG A 48 9.30 -16.38 -13.36
CA ARG A 48 9.87 -17.73 -13.22
C ARG A 48 9.90 -18.23 -11.77
N PHE A 49 9.73 -17.34 -10.79
CA PHE A 49 9.72 -17.70 -9.37
C PHE A 49 8.30 -18.07 -8.94
N ARG A 50 8.17 -19.21 -8.28
CA ARG A 50 6.88 -19.83 -7.92
C ARG A 50 5.93 -18.91 -7.14
N TYR A 51 6.47 -18.07 -6.27
CA TYR A 51 5.70 -17.23 -5.35
C TYR A 51 5.78 -15.74 -5.72
N PHE A 52 6.25 -15.43 -6.92
CA PHE A 52 6.33 -14.05 -7.36
C PHE A 52 4.94 -13.54 -7.76
N VAL A 53 4.57 -12.41 -7.17
CA VAL A 53 3.39 -11.65 -7.53
C VAL A 53 3.82 -10.46 -8.39
N PRO A 54 3.25 -10.26 -9.59
CA PRO A 54 3.63 -9.16 -10.46
C PRO A 54 3.27 -7.80 -9.85
N PHE A 55 4.16 -6.83 -9.99
CA PHE A 55 3.84 -5.45 -9.64
C PHE A 55 2.73 -4.92 -10.56
N GLY A 56 1.63 -4.47 -9.97
CA GLY A 56 0.48 -3.91 -10.64
C GLY A 56 0.70 -2.54 -11.27
N ASP A 57 -0.34 -1.94 -11.77
CA ASP A 57 -0.34 -0.54 -12.20
C ASP A 57 -0.73 0.36 -11.04
N ILE A 58 0.13 1.33 -10.70
CA ILE A 58 -0.07 2.20 -9.53
C ILE A 58 -1.34 3.06 -9.66
N PHE A 59 -1.77 3.41 -10.87
CA PHE A 59 -2.99 4.16 -11.07
C PHE A 59 -4.24 3.29 -10.85
N GLU A 60 -4.19 2.02 -11.25
CA GLU A 60 -5.27 1.06 -10.97
C GLU A 60 -5.37 0.79 -9.46
N GLU A 61 -4.23 0.58 -8.80
CA GLU A 61 -4.15 0.41 -7.34
C GLU A 61 -4.72 1.64 -6.61
N ALA A 62 -4.40 2.85 -7.08
CA ALA A 62 -4.91 4.09 -6.52
C ALA A 62 -6.45 4.20 -6.66
N GLU A 63 -7.01 3.88 -7.83
CA GLU A 63 -8.46 3.92 -8.05
C GLU A 63 -9.19 2.97 -7.09
N GLU A 64 -8.69 1.75 -6.92
CA GLU A 64 -9.26 0.77 -6.00
C GLU A 64 -9.16 1.22 -4.53
N THR A 65 -8.12 1.97 -4.19
CA THR A 65 -7.88 2.45 -2.84
C THR A 65 -8.81 3.57 -2.41
N LYS A 66 -9.39 4.32 -3.35
CA LYS A 66 -10.31 5.45 -3.07
C LYS A 66 -11.48 5.09 -2.17
N LYS A 67 -11.94 3.84 -2.20
CA LYS A 67 -13.01 3.34 -1.32
C LYS A 67 -12.57 3.22 0.14
N LEU A 68 -11.27 3.07 0.40
CA LEU A 68 -10.71 2.94 1.75
C LEU A 68 -10.23 4.28 2.31
N VAL A 69 -9.53 5.07 1.50
CA VAL A 69 -8.91 6.33 1.94
C VAL A 69 -8.85 7.33 0.79
N SER A 70 -8.83 8.62 1.11
CA SER A 70 -8.61 9.68 0.13
C SER A 70 -7.17 9.64 -0.37
N LEU A 71 -6.96 9.78 -1.68
CA LEU A 71 -5.63 9.89 -2.27
C LEU A 71 -4.90 11.21 -1.90
N HIS A 72 -5.56 12.13 -1.22
CA HIS A 72 -4.93 13.32 -0.62
C HIS A 72 -4.19 13.01 0.68
N ALA A 73 -4.32 11.81 1.22
CA ALA A 73 -3.47 11.33 2.32
C ALA A 73 -2.08 10.99 1.79
N GLN A 74 -1.26 12.02 1.52
CA GLN A 74 0.01 11.93 0.79
C GLN A 74 1.26 12.06 1.67
N PHE A 75 1.12 12.15 2.99
CA PHE A 75 2.26 12.24 3.89
C PHE A 75 3.00 10.88 3.99
N GLY A 76 4.24 10.87 3.55
CA GLY A 76 5.03 9.64 3.40
C GLY A 76 4.37 8.68 2.43
N GLU A 77 4.22 7.43 2.81
CA GLU A 77 3.54 6.40 2.00
C GLU A 77 2.01 6.59 1.98
N GLY A 78 1.44 7.24 3.01
CA GLY A 78 0.04 7.67 3.06
C GLY A 78 -0.95 6.65 2.51
N TRP A 79 -1.63 7.01 1.41
CA TRP A 79 -2.62 6.15 0.74
C TRP A 79 -2.02 4.88 0.12
N LEU A 80 -0.69 4.80 -0.05
CA LEU A 80 -0.04 3.62 -0.64
C LEU A 80 -0.14 2.40 0.27
N LEU A 81 -0.08 2.58 1.61
CA LEU A 81 -0.22 1.48 2.56
C LEU A 81 -1.58 0.75 2.42
N PRO A 82 -2.73 1.46 2.39
CA PRO A 82 -4.01 0.84 2.03
C PRO A 82 -4.01 0.18 0.65
N ALA A 83 -3.34 0.80 -0.34
CA ALA A 83 -3.28 0.26 -1.68
C ALA A 83 -2.61 -1.12 -1.73
N GLU A 84 -1.52 -1.29 -0.99
CA GLU A 84 -0.83 -2.59 -0.89
C GLU A 84 -1.72 -3.65 -0.21
N ILE A 85 -2.49 -3.28 0.81
CA ILE A 85 -3.45 -4.20 1.45
C ILE A 85 -4.52 -4.63 0.45
N VAL A 86 -5.06 -3.69 -0.34
CA VAL A 86 -6.04 -3.99 -1.40
C VAL A 86 -5.45 -4.91 -2.46
N ALA A 87 -4.22 -4.65 -2.89
CA ALA A 87 -3.51 -5.48 -3.85
C ALA A 87 -3.37 -6.92 -3.32
N PHE A 88 -2.91 -7.10 -2.08
CA PHE A 88 -2.82 -8.42 -1.45
C PHE A 88 -4.17 -9.15 -1.40
N ALA A 89 -5.24 -8.46 -1.00
CA ALA A 89 -6.58 -9.05 -0.96
C ALA A 89 -7.05 -9.53 -2.34
N ARG A 90 -6.78 -8.77 -3.40
CA ARG A 90 -7.13 -9.14 -4.79
C ARG A 90 -6.32 -10.34 -5.30
N GLU A 91 -5.11 -10.51 -4.81
CA GLU A 91 -4.21 -11.62 -5.17
C GLU A 91 -4.46 -12.88 -4.33
N GLY A 92 -5.46 -12.84 -3.45
CA GLY A 92 -5.79 -13.97 -2.58
C GLY A 92 -4.86 -14.11 -1.37
N VAL A 93 -4.07 -13.09 -1.06
CA VAL A 93 -3.27 -13.04 0.17
C VAL A 93 -4.15 -12.52 1.30
N ASN A 94 -4.74 -13.44 2.02
CA ASN A 94 -5.74 -13.13 3.05
C ASN A 94 -5.16 -12.93 4.45
N ASN A 95 -3.85 -13.08 4.65
CA ASN A 95 -3.21 -12.93 5.94
C ASN A 95 -2.15 -11.83 5.86
N VAL A 96 -2.42 -10.67 6.44
CA VAL A 96 -1.59 -9.47 6.31
C VAL A 96 -1.20 -8.92 7.68
N VAL A 97 0.09 -8.70 7.87
CA VAL A 97 0.65 -8.02 9.05
C VAL A 97 1.16 -6.65 8.64
N SER A 98 0.60 -5.60 9.23
CA SER A 98 1.06 -4.22 9.07
C SER A 98 2.02 -3.87 10.21
N LEU A 99 3.26 -3.61 9.89
CA LEU A 99 4.27 -3.18 10.85
C LEU A 99 4.21 -1.66 10.99
N GLN A 100 4.11 -1.19 12.24
CA GLN A 100 3.95 0.23 12.56
C GLN A 100 5.16 0.74 13.35
N PRO A 101 6.20 1.26 12.66
CA PRO A 101 7.36 1.81 13.32
C PRO A 101 6.99 3.04 14.16
N PHE A 102 7.61 3.19 15.33
CA PHE A 102 7.41 4.37 16.16
C PHE A 102 7.65 5.67 15.37
N GLY A 103 6.77 6.63 15.54
CA GLY A 103 6.87 7.94 14.88
C GLY A 103 6.46 7.97 13.40
N CYS A 104 6.08 6.85 12.79
CA CYS A 104 5.60 6.83 11.41
C CYS A 104 4.11 7.23 11.33
N ILE A 105 3.85 8.50 10.98
CA ILE A 105 2.49 9.04 10.88
C ILE A 105 1.64 8.25 9.86
N ALA A 106 2.19 7.90 8.71
CA ALA A 106 1.48 7.15 7.68
C ALA A 106 0.95 5.81 8.20
N ASN A 107 1.76 5.09 8.96
CA ASN A 107 1.36 3.81 9.58
C ASN A 107 0.32 4.01 10.69
N HIS A 108 0.58 4.93 11.63
CA HIS A 108 -0.29 5.11 12.79
C HIS A 108 -1.65 5.73 12.44
N ILE A 109 -1.71 6.68 11.52
CA ILE A 109 -2.95 7.37 11.16
C ILE A 109 -3.66 6.65 10.01
N VAL A 110 -2.96 6.39 8.91
CA VAL A 110 -3.61 5.83 7.72
C VAL A 110 -3.78 4.33 7.85
N ALA A 111 -2.70 3.56 7.98
CA ALA A 111 -2.80 2.10 7.98
C ALA A 111 -3.67 1.57 9.14
N LYS A 112 -3.49 2.10 10.35
CA LYS A 112 -4.30 1.72 11.51
C LYS A 112 -5.72 2.27 11.44
N GLY A 113 -5.89 3.50 10.95
CA GLY A 113 -7.20 4.16 10.84
C GLY A 113 -8.15 3.48 9.85
N ILE A 114 -7.62 2.78 8.85
CA ILE A 114 -8.44 2.10 7.84
C ILE A 114 -8.78 0.65 8.19
N GLU A 115 -8.24 0.07 9.26
CA GLU A 115 -8.39 -1.36 9.60
C GLU A 115 -9.85 -1.83 9.55
N LYS A 116 -10.76 -1.07 10.17
CA LYS A 116 -12.19 -1.39 10.14
C LYS A 116 -12.77 -1.37 8.73
N ARG A 117 -12.34 -0.42 7.89
CA ARG A 117 -12.79 -0.35 6.49
C ARG A 117 -12.27 -1.53 5.68
N VAL A 118 -10.99 -1.90 5.86
CA VAL A 118 -10.41 -3.09 5.22
C VAL A 118 -11.24 -4.33 5.54
N ARG A 119 -11.53 -4.58 6.81
CA ARG A 119 -12.35 -5.73 7.24
C ARG A 119 -13.77 -5.70 6.68
N ASN A 120 -14.35 -4.52 6.48
CA ASN A 120 -15.70 -4.39 5.89
C ASN A 120 -15.73 -4.68 4.39
N PHE A 121 -14.71 -4.23 3.64
CA PHE A 121 -14.63 -4.44 2.19
C PHE A 121 -14.03 -5.79 1.80
N TYR A 122 -13.18 -6.34 2.67
CA TYR A 122 -12.47 -7.60 2.49
C TYR A 122 -12.64 -8.48 3.74
N PRO A 123 -13.83 -9.09 3.95
CA PRO A 123 -14.14 -9.84 5.18
C PRO A 123 -13.26 -11.07 5.37
N ASP A 124 -12.69 -11.59 4.29
CA ASP A 124 -11.81 -12.75 4.33
C ASP A 124 -10.38 -12.39 4.77
N ILE A 125 -10.06 -11.10 4.90
CA ILE A 125 -8.72 -10.68 5.32
C ILE A 125 -8.53 -10.86 6.83
N ASN A 126 -7.50 -11.60 7.21
CA ASN A 126 -6.97 -11.61 8.57
C ASN A 126 -5.88 -10.55 8.66
N PHE A 127 -6.18 -9.45 9.34
CA PHE A 127 -5.31 -8.28 9.38
C PHE A 127 -4.84 -8.00 10.80
N LEU A 128 -3.53 -7.90 10.98
CA LEU A 128 -2.88 -7.56 12.24
C LEU A 128 -2.01 -6.32 12.08
N SER A 129 -2.26 -5.30 12.90
CA SER A 129 -1.36 -4.16 13.06
C SER A 129 -0.42 -4.40 14.24
N LEU A 130 0.89 -4.34 14.04
CA LEU A 130 1.90 -4.48 15.10
C LEU A 130 2.69 -3.18 15.26
N ASP A 131 2.60 -2.61 16.45
CA ASP A 131 3.37 -1.43 16.83
C ASP A 131 4.80 -1.85 17.22
N PHE A 132 5.80 -1.19 16.63
CA PHE A 132 7.23 -1.40 16.90
C PHE A 132 7.85 -0.14 17.47
N ASP A 133 8.13 -0.14 18.76
CA ASP A 133 8.91 0.88 19.43
C ASP A 133 9.91 0.25 20.40
N SER A 134 10.80 1.04 20.96
CA SER A 134 11.82 0.57 21.91
C SER A 134 11.24 0.09 23.26
N GLY A 135 9.99 0.40 23.54
CA GLY A 135 9.30 0.03 24.79
C GLY A 135 8.31 -1.12 24.63
N VAL A 136 8.15 -1.66 23.42
CA VAL A 136 7.21 -2.77 23.19
C VAL A 136 7.70 -4.04 23.86
N SER A 137 6.81 -4.65 24.64
CA SER A 137 7.06 -5.95 25.26
C SER A 137 7.09 -7.05 24.20
N GLU A 138 8.19 -7.80 24.13
CA GLU A 138 8.33 -8.97 23.25
C GLU A 138 7.17 -9.97 23.46
N VAL A 139 6.79 -10.20 24.71
CA VAL A 139 5.67 -11.09 25.08
C VAL A 139 4.36 -10.63 24.44
N ASN A 140 4.12 -9.31 24.39
CA ASN A 140 2.92 -8.76 23.76
C ASN A 140 2.93 -9.02 22.23
N ILE A 141 4.06 -8.80 21.56
CA ILE A 141 4.22 -9.10 20.12
C ILE A 141 3.96 -10.58 19.87
N VAL A 142 4.61 -11.47 20.64
CA VAL A 142 4.47 -12.92 20.50
C VAL A 142 3.02 -13.35 20.68
N ASN A 143 2.33 -12.88 21.72
CA ASN A 143 0.94 -13.23 21.98
C ASN A 143 0.00 -12.78 20.84
N ARG A 144 0.21 -11.58 20.29
CA ARG A 144 -0.57 -11.08 19.16
C ARG A 144 -0.30 -11.87 17.87
N MET A 145 0.97 -12.26 17.65
CA MET A 145 1.32 -13.11 16.53
C MET A 145 0.73 -14.53 16.66
N LEU A 146 0.75 -15.13 17.85
CA LEU A 146 0.12 -16.43 18.07
C LEU A 146 -1.38 -16.36 17.77
N LEU A 147 -2.08 -15.34 18.28
CA LEU A 147 -3.51 -15.14 17.99
C LEU A 147 -3.78 -14.93 16.49
N PHE A 148 -2.89 -14.21 15.80
CA PHE A 148 -2.98 -14.03 14.35
C PHE A 148 -2.81 -15.37 13.62
N MET A 149 -1.86 -16.20 14.06
CA MET A 149 -1.62 -17.54 13.47
C MET A 149 -2.78 -18.48 13.69
N ASP A 150 -3.42 -18.46 14.86
CA ASP A 150 -4.62 -19.26 15.14
C ASP A 150 -5.80 -18.90 14.22
N ASN A 151 -5.84 -17.66 13.74
CA ASN A 151 -6.87 -17.14 12.84
C ASN A 151 -6.45 -17.12 11.36
N LEU A 152 -5.43 -17.88 10.96
CA LEU A 152 -4.99 -17.91 9.57
C LEU A 152 -6.14 -18.31 8.63
N LYS A 153 -6.37 -17.49 7.62
CA LYS A 153 -7.30 -17.78 6.53
C LYS A 153 -6.63 -18.67 5.49
N LYS A 154 -7.30 -19.73 5.12
CA LYS A 154 -6.85 -20.70 4.11
C LYS A 154 -7.30 -20.25 2.72
#